data_317b933a60e829b65d7e2253d807bb43
#
_entry.id   317b933a60e829b65d7e2253d807bb43
#
_cell.length_a   1.000
_cell.length_b   1.000
_cell.length_c   1.000
_cell.angle_alpha   90.00
_cell.angle_beta   90.00
_cell.angle_gamma   90.00
#
_symmetry.space_group_name_H-M   'P 1'
#
loop_
_entity.id
_entity.type
_entity.pdbx_description
1 polymer ?
#
loop_
_entity_poly.entity_id
_entity_poly.type
_entity_poly.pdbx_seq_one_letter_code
_entity_poly.pdbx_strand_id
1 'polypeptide(L)'
;MLKRLILISILSSFTLIQGCAGSSSTNLISLPTKSVTCPVIHACFTPGQDCTHQITEQVSKAQHSVLVQAYSFTSKDIADALIEAKNRGVKVKVILDKSQRKQKYSLLHYIVDSGISVWIDTKPAIAHNKVMIIDEKEVITGSFNFTDGAQKRNAENLVFITDTKLAQEYIQNWESREHQSIPYLS
;
A
#
# COMPACT_ATOMS: atom_id res chain seq x y z
N MET A 1 0.57 39.70 63.31
CA MET A 1 1.03 39.51 61.88
C MET A 1 0.65 38.14 61.43
N LEU A 2 -0.43 38.04 60.64
CA LEU A 2 -1.05 36.78 60.28
C LEU A 2 -0.54 36.37 58.87
N LYS A 3 0.23 35.26 58.73
CA LYS A 3 0.68 34.73 57.46
C LYS A 3 -0.45 33.89 56.85
N ARG A 4 -0.99 34.36 55.71
CA ARG A 4 -1.94 33.59 54.88
C ARG A 4 -1.17 32.53 54.10
N LEU A 5 -1.48 31.25 54.33
CA LEU A 5 -1.11 30.14 53.45
C LEU A 5 -2.02 30.15 52.21
N ILE A 6 -1.44 30.25 51.05
CA ILE A 6 -2.13 30.05 49.76
C ILE A 6 -1.98 28.58 49.40
N LEU A 7 -3.11 27.86 49.42
CA LEU A 7 -3.21 26.48 48.94
C LEU A 7 -3.33 26.55 47.41
N ILE A 8 -2.28 26.10 46.69
CA ILE A 8 -2.36 25.91 45.24
C ILE A 8 -2.86 24.50 44.96
N SER A 9 -4.11 24.42 44.48
CA SER A 9 -4.73 23.19 44.01
C SER A 9 -4.15 22.86 42.64
N ILE A 10 -3.33 21.81 42.54
CA ILE A 10 -2.84 21.27 41.31
C ILE A 10 -3.91 20.32 40.78
N LEU A 11 -4.64 20.76 39.74
CA LEU A 11 -5.57 19.94 39.00
C LEU A 11 -4.74 19.07 38.00
N SER A 12 -4.49 17.82 38.36
CA SER A 12 -3.84 16.87 37.48
C SER A 12 -4.84 16.36 36.44
N SER A 13 -4.66 16.81 35.21
CA SER A 13 -5.40 16.27 34.05
C SER A 13 -4.93 14.86 33.79
N PHE A 14 -5.72 13.87 34.17
CA PHE A 14 -5.54 12.48 33.76
C PHE A 14 -5.99 12.33 32.31
N THR A 15 -5.05 12.25 31.39
CA THR A 15 -5.32 11.82 30.02
C THR A 15 -5.52 10.29 30.03
N LEU A 16 -6.77 9.85 29.86
CA LEU A 16 -7.06 8.43 29.66
C LEU A 16 -6.53 8.00 28.29
N ILE A 17 -5.49 7.19 28.30
CA ILE A 17 -5.09 6.39 27.14
C ILE A 17 -6.10 5.23 27.05
N GLN A 18 -7.05 5.32 26.11
CA GLN A 18 -7.96 4.21 25.82
C GLN A 18 -7.20 3.12 25.07
N GLY A 19 -6.72 2.12 25.80
CA GLY A 19 -6.27 0.86 25.23
C GLY A 19 -7.48 0.06 24.70
N CYS A 20 -7.32 -0.66 23.59
CA CYS A 20 -8.29 -1.63 23.07
C CYS A 20 -8.53 -2.74 24.09
N ALA A 21 -9.60 -2.67 24.87
CA ALA A 21 -10.04 -3.73 25.77
C ALA A 21 -11.50 -4.09 25.48
N GLY A 22 -11.76 -5.40 25.46
CA GLY A 22 -13.02 -6.02 25.07
C GLY A 22 -14.21 -5.65 25.97
N SER A 23 -15.40 -5.82 25.42
CA SER A 23 -16.72 -5.46 25.93
C SER A 23 -17.10 -6.19 27.21
N SER A 24 -17.59 -5.43 28.20
CA SER A 24 -18.49 -5.91 29.25
C SER A 24 -19.82 -5.17 29.12
N SER A 25 -20.92 -5.93 29.08
CA SER A 25 -22.27 -5.45 28.85
C SER A 25 -22.82 -4.72 30.06
N THR A 26 -23.15 -3.42 29.90
CA THR A 26 -24.15 -2.73 30.70
C THR A 26 -25.05 -1.95 29.75
N ASN A 27 -26.39 -2.13 29.92
CA ASN A 27 -27.43 -1.47 29.12
C ASN A 27 -27.36 0.05 29.31
N LEU A 28 -26.73 0.75 28.40
CA LEU A 28 -26.83 2.18 28.19
C LEU A 28 -27.20 2.44 26.74
N ILE A 29 -28.10 3.39 26.53
CA ILE A 29 -28.63 3.88 25.25
C ILE A 29 -27.56 3.82 24.17
N SER A 30 -27.74 2.94 23.16
CA SER A 30 -26.79 2.72 22.07
C SER A 30 -26.77 3.92 21.14
N LEU A 31 -25.86 4.84 21.35
CA LEU A 31 -25.40 5.70 20.28
C LEU A 31 -24.75 4.81 19.21
N PRO A 32 -24.95 5.07 17.91
CA PRO A 32 -24.31 4.28 16.87
C PRO A 32 -22.79 4.43 17.00
N THR A 33 -22.14 3.47 17.62
CA THR A 33 -20.70 3.38 17.66
C THR A 33 -20.22 3.03 16.25
N LYS A 34 -19.69 4.02 15.54
CA LYS A 34 -18.93 3.79 14.33
C LYS A 34 -17.81 2.82 14.71
N SER A 35 -17.88 1.58 14.23
CA SER A 35 -16.84 0.58 14.48
C SER A 35 -15.51 1.13 13.95
N VAL A 36 -14.62 1.51 14.84
CA VAL A 36 -13.24 1.85 14.49
C VAL A 36 -12.54 0.52 14.26
N THR A 37 -12.42 0.11 13.01
CA THR A 37 -11.57 -1.01 12.64
C THR A 37 -10.12 -0.55 12.73
N CYS A 38 -9.34 -1.16 13.62
CA CYS A 38 -7.91 -0.91 13.69
C CYS A 38 -7.24 -1.45 12.42
N PRO A 39 -6.27 -0.74 11.81
CA PRO A 39 -5.53 -1.24 10.67
C PRO A 39 -4.74 -2.50 11.05
N VAL A 40 -4.70 -3.48 10.15
CA VAL A 40 -3.80 -4.63 10.27
C VAL A 40 -2.53 -4.30 9.50
N ILE A 41 -1.39 -4.37 10.19
CA ILE A 41 -0.10 -3.98 9.61
C ILE A 41 0.90 -5.10 9.86
N HIS A 42 1.63 -5.52 8.82
CA HIS A 42 2.83 -6.34 8.96
C HIS A 42 3.92 -5.86 8.01
N ALA A 43 5.15 -6.25 8.29
CA ALA A 43 6.31 -5.86 7.48
C ALA A 43 7.08 -7.10 7.01
N CYS A 44 7.74 -6.95 5.87
CA CYS A 44 8.66 -7.93 5.30
C CYS A 44 10.00 -7.26 5.01
N PHE A 45 11.09 -7.97 5.28
CA PHE A 45 12.45 -7.47 5.11
C PHE A 45 13.30 -8.44 4.30
N THR A 46 14.11 -7.90 3.40
CA THR A 46 15.16 -8.66 2.72
C THR A 46 16.53 -8.14 3.13
N PRO A 47 17.58 -9.00 3.17
CA PRO A 47 17.51 -10.46 2.99
C PRO A 47 16.89 -11.18 4.20
N GLY A 48 16.39 -12.37 4.00
CA GLY A 48 15.92 -13.26 5.09
C GLY A 48 14.45 -13.67 4.97
N GLN A 49 13.59 -12.82 4.39
CA GLN A 49 12.18 -13.14 4.15
C GLN A 49 11.87 -13.16 2.66
N ASP A 50 10.86 -13.93 2.26
CA ASP A 50 10.37 -13.94 0.89
C ASP A 50 9.25 -12.91 0.69
N CYS A 51 9.64 -11.67 0.44
CA CYS A 51 8.72 -10.56 0.22
C CYS A 51 8.03 -10.67 -1.15
N THR A 52 8.68 -11.23 -2.16
CA THR A 52 8.06 -11.50 -3.46
C THR A 52 6.89 -12.45 -3.31
N HIS A 53 7.06 -13.55 -2.59
CA HIS A 53 5.99 -14.50 -2.33
C HIS A 53 4.82 -13.86 -1.57
N GLN A 54 5.10 -13.04 -0.55
CA GLN A 54 4.04 -12.33 0.19
C GLN A 54 3.24 -11.38 -0.72
N ILE A 55 3.89 -10.65 -1.64
CA ILE A 55 3.20 -9.81 -2.63
C ILE A 55 2.31 -10.68 -3.53
N THR A 56 2.86 -11.75 -4.13
CA THR A 56 2.10 -12.61 -5.05
C THR A 56 0.93 -13.30 -4.36
N GLU A 57 1.09 -13.68 -3.10
CA GLU A 57 0.01 -14.23 -2.27
C GLU A 57 -1.14 -13.22 -2.09
N GLN A 58 -0.86 -11.94 -1.80
CA GLN A 58 -1.92 -10.92 -1.69
C GLN A 58 -2.60 -10.66 -3.05
N VAL A 59 -1.83 -10.57 -4.13
CA VAL A 59 -2.38 -10.42 -5.50
C VAL A 59 -3.27 -11.62 -5.88
N SER A 60 -2.90 -12.83 -5.47
CA SER A 60 -3.71 -14.03 -5.74
C SER A 60 -5.08 -14.01 -5.05
N LYS A 61 -5.20 -13.31 -3.93
CA LYS A 61 -6.44 -13.13 -3.16
C LYS A 61 -7.32 -11.98 -3.66
N ALA A 62 -6.80 -11.13 -4.55
CA ALA A 62 -7.52 -9.98 -5.10
C ALA A 62 -8.82 -10.42 -5.82
N GLN A 63 -9.93 -9.71 -5.54
CA GLN A 63 -11.27 -10.01 -6.07
C GLN A 63 -11.76 -8.94 -7.05
N HIS A 64 -11.33 -7.67 -6.89
CA HIS A 64 -11.90 -6.54 -7.63
C HIS A 64 -10.87 -5.75 -8.40
N SER A 65 -9.78 -5.34 -7.73
CA SER A 65 -8.80 -4.44 -8.36
C SER A 65 -7.39 -4.58 -7.78
N VAL A 66 -6.39 -4.38 -8.65
CA VAL A 66 -4.99 -4.18 -8.27
C VAL A 66 -4.45 -2.97 -9.03
N LEU A 67 -4.09 -1.92 -8.29
CA LEU A 67 -3.47 -0.70 -8.83
C LEU A 67 -1.99 -0.68 -8.43
N VAL A 68 -1.11 -0.51 -9.41
CA VAL A 68 0.34 -0.58 -9.21
C VAL A 68 1.00 0.74 -9.63
N GLN A 69 1.96 1.21 -8.83
CA GLN A 69 2.94 2.23 -9.23
C GLN A 69 4.34 1.66 -9.01
N ALA A 70 5.16 1.59 -10.06
CA ALA A 70 6.48 1.00 -9.96
C ALA A 70 7.56 1.84 -10.66
N TYR A 71 8.64 2.11 -9.92
CA TYR A 71 9.86 2.68 -10.48
C TYR A 71 10.60 1.65 -11.34
N SER A 72 10.90 0.48 -10.78
CA SER A 72 11.53 -0.64 -11.48
C SER A 72 10.65 -1.88 -11.38
N PHE A 73 10.40 -2.52 -12.52
CA PHE A 73 9.48 -3.64 -12.64
C PHE A 73 10.10 -4.75 -13.52
N THR A 74 10.79 -5.69 -12.86
CA THR A 74 11.53 -6.78 -13.53
C THR A 74 11.30 -8.15 -12.87
N SER A 75 10.47 -8.24 -11.82
CA SER A 75 10.10 -9.51 -11.19
C SER A 75 9.06 -10.24 -12.03
N LYS A 76 9.46 -11.38 -12.59
CA LYS A 76 8.55 -12.20 -13.38
C LYS A 76 7.42 -12.78 -12.52
N ASP A 77 7.72 -13.20 -11.30
CA ASP A 77 6.71 -13.78 -10.38
C ASP A 77 5.59 -12.78 -10.08
N ILE A 78 5.95 -11.50 -9.83
CA ILE A 78 4.95 -10.45 -9.61
C ILE A 78 4.17 -10.16 -10.89
N ALA A 79 4.83 -10.12 -12.06
CA ALA A 79 4.15 -9.90 -13.32
C ALA A 79 3.16 -11.04 -13.64
N ASP A 80 3.56 -12.29 -13.44
CA ASP A 80 2.70 -13.45 -13.63
C ASP A 80 1.48 -13.42 -12.70
N ALA A 81 1.67 -13.09 -11.42
CA ALA A 81 0.57 -12.94 -10.47
C ALA A 81 -0.45 -11.85 -10.89
N LEU A 82 0.03 -10.72 -11.42
CA LEU A 82 -0.84 -9.66 -11.95
C LEU A 82 -1.61 -10.14 -13.20
N ILE A 83 -0.96 -10.89 -14.09
CA ILE A 83 -1.60 -11.47 -15.29
C ILE A 83 -2.67 -12.49 -14.87
N GLU A 84 -2.37 -13.36 -13.92
CA GLU A 84 -3.33 -14.31 -13.39
C GLU A 84 -4.53 -13.62 -12.73
N ALA A 85 -4.29 -12.56 -11.94
CA ALA A 85 -5.36 -11.75 -11.36
C ALA A 85 -6.26 -11.16 -12.47
N LYS A 86 -5.67 -10.55 -13.48
CA LYS A 86 -6.41 -10.03 -14.65
C LYS A 86 -7.20 -11.13 -15.36
N ASN A 87 -6.64 -12.32 -15.53
CA ASN A 87 -7.31 -13.45 -16.17
C ASN A 87 -8.49 -14.00 -15.34
N ARG A 88 -8.46 -13.81 -14.01
CA ARG A 88 -9.62 -14.06 -13.12
C ARG A 88 -10.70 -12.99 -13.20
N GLY A 89 -10.50 -11.90 -13.95
CA GLY A 89 -11.44 -10.79 -14.08
C GLY A 89 -11.17 -9.62 -13.13
N VAL A 90 -10.06 -9.64 -12.38
CA VAL A 90 -9.64 -8.52 -11.53
C VAL A 90 -9.17 -7.35 -12.41
N LYS A 91 -9.58 -6.13 -12.08
CA LYS A 91 -9.16 -4.92 -12.79
C LYS A 91 -7.73 -4.56 -12.41
N VAL A 92 -6.76 -4.93 -13.24
CA VAL A 92 -5.34 -4.63 -13.03
C VAL A 92 -4.92 -3.42 -13.85
N LYS A 93 -4.33 -2.40 -13.21
CA LYS A 93 -3.79 -1.20 -13.83
C LYS A 93 -2.39 -0.90 -13.28
N VAL A 94 -1.45 -0.50 -14.15
CA VAL A 94 -0.05 -0.29 -13.79
C VAL A 94 0.44 1.07 -14.31
N ILE A 95 1.08 1.85 -13.43
CA ILE A 95 1.83 3.05 -13.80
C ILE A 95 3.31 2.74 -13.59
N LEU A 96 4.12 2.95 -14.63
CA LEU A 96 5.56 2.74 -14.61
C LEU A 96 6.32 4.05 -14.81
N ASP A 97 7.51 4.15 -14.21
CA ASP A 97 8.44 5.23 -14.52
C ASP A 97 8.88 5.20 -15.99
N LYS A 98 9.17 6.38 -16.55
CA LYS A 98 9.62 6.53 -17.94
C LYS A 98 10.87 5.71 -18.29
N SER A 99 11.73 5.41 -17.32
CA SER A 99 12.92 4.58 -17.54
C SER A 99 12.58 3.16 -17.98
N GLN A 100 11.39 2.65 -17.62
CA GLN A 100 10.95 1.30 -17.95
C GLN A 100 10.78 1.08 -19.46
N ARG A 101 10.63 2.13 -20.25
CA ARG A 101 10.60 2.05 -21.72
C ARG A 101 11.95 1.56 -22.33
N LYS A 102 13.07 1.83 -21.66
CA LYS A 102 14.42 1.57 -22.17
C LYS A 102 15.20 0.57 -21.33
N GLN A 103 14.71 0.22 -20.16
CA GLN A 103 15.40 -0.72 -19.26
C GLN A 103 15.38 -2.13 -19.86
N LYS A 104 16.55 -2.72 -20.04
CA LYS A 104 16.77 -4.01 -20.74
C LYS A 104 15.91 -5.15 -20.20
N TYR A 105 15.67 -5.20 -18.89
CA TYR A 105 14.95 -6.28 -18.22
C TYR A 105 13.55 -5.87 -17.77
N SER A 106 13.06 -4.72 -18.24
CA SER A 106 11.70 -4.28 -17.93
C SER A 106 10.66 -5.25 -18.46
N LEU A 107 9.68 -5.58 -17.65
CA LEU A 107 8.54 -6.42 -18.04
C LEU A 107 7.36 -5.59 -18.59
N LEU A 108 7.60 -4.33 -18.98
CA LEU A 108 6.59 -3.45 -19.57
C LEU A 108 5.85 -4.15 -20.72
N HIS A 109 6.58 -4.62 -21.74
CA HIS A 109 5.96 -5.29 -22.89
C HIS A 109 5.24 -6.58 -22.48
N TYR A 110 5.84 -7.35 -21.57
CA TYR A 110 5.27 -8.62 -21.11
C TYR A 110 3.86 -8.44 -20.48
N ILE A 111 3.67 -7.42 -19.65
CA ILE A 111 2.35 -7.16 -19.04
C ILE A 111 1.38 -6.49 -20.02
N VAL A 112 1.86 -5.62 -20.93
CA VAL A 112 1.03 -5.01 -21.98
C VAL A 112 0.50 -6.05 -22.95
N ASP A 113 1.35 -6.93 -23.44
CA ASP A 113 0.99 -8.01 -24.37
C ASP A 113 -0.01 -9.01 -23.75
N SER A 114 -0.03 -9.13 -22.42
CA SER A 114 -1.05 -9.90 -21.71
C SER A 114 -2.38 -9.13 -21.50
N GLY A 115 -2.49 -7.90 -21.98
CA GLY A 115 -3.70 -7.07 -21.94
C GLY A 115 -3.90 -6.31 -20.63
N ILE A 116 -2.87 -6.12 -19.82
CA ILE A 116 -2.90 -5.21 -18.67
C ILE A 116 -2.78 -3.78 -19.17
N SER A 117 -3.64 -2.88 -18.67
CA SER A 117 -3.56 -1.45 -18.97
C SER A 117 -2.36 -0.82 -18.27
N VAL A 118 -1.47 -0.19 -19.04
CA VAL A 118 -0.25 0.42 -18.54
C VAL A 118 -0.16 1.88 -18.92
N TRP A 119 0.33 2.71 -18.02
CA TRP A 119 0.67 4.12 -18.23
C TRP A 119 2.14 4.36 -17.90
N ILE A 120 2.73 5.34 -18.58
CA ILE A 120 4.10 5.79 -18.33
C ILE A 120 4.06 7.18 -17.71
N ASP A 121 4.55 7.30 -16.49
CA ASP A 121 4.67 8.57 -15.81
C ASP A 121 5.94 9.31 -16.25
N THR A 122 5.74 10.37 -17.01
CA THR A 122 6.84 11.17 -17.58
C THR A 122 7.00 12.53 -16.89
N LYS A 123 6.09 12.91 -16.00
CA LYS A 123 6.04 14.27 -15.42
C LYS A 123 7.13 14.52 -14.38
N PRO A 124 7.33 13.67 -13.36
CA PRO A 124 8.38 13.90 -12.37
C PRO A 124 9.75 13.59 -12.97
N ALA A 125 10.81 14.07 -12.29
CA ALA A 125 12.18 13.66 -12.62
C ALA A 125 12.30 12.13 -12.59
N ILE A 126 11.76 11.51 -11.54
CA ILE A 126 11.67 10.06 -11.33
C ILE A 126 10.32 9.74 -10.68
N ALA A 127 9.53 8.83 -11.24
CA ALA A 127 8.36 8.24 -10.59
C ALA A 127 8.83 7.08 -9.69
N HIS A 128 9.35 7.40 -8.50
CA HIS A 128 10.09 6.47 -7.63
C HIS A 128 9.18 5.63 -6.71
N ASN A 129 7.91 5.52 -7.01
CA ASN A 129 6.94 4.78 -6.22
C ASN A 129 7.18 3.26 -6.28
N LYS A 130 6.87 2.56 -5.19
CA LYS A 130 6.74 1.12 -5.07
C LYS A 130 5.47 0.91 -4.27
N VAL A 131 4.35 0.92 -4.95
CA VAL A 131 3.02 0.89 -4.36
C VAL A 131 2.15 -0.12 -5.09
N MET A 132 1.41 -0.89 -4.33
CA MET A 132 0.32 -1.71 -4.82
C MET A 132 -0.89 -1.49 -3.92
N ILE A 133 -2.07 -1.31 -4.53
CA ILE A 133 -3.33 -1.13 -3.80
C ILE A 133 -4.25 -2.26 -4.26
N ILE A 134 -4.73 -3.07 -3.31
CA ILE A 134 -5.54 -4.26 -3.59
C ILE A 134 -6.94 -4.07 -3.01
N ASP A 135 -7.95 -4.25 -3.86
CA ASP A 135 -9.38 -4.26 -3.49
C ASP A 135 -9.81 -3.03 -2.68
N GLU A 136 -9.16 -1.87 -2.93
CA GLU A 136 -9.45 -0.58 -2.27
C GLU A 136 -9.30 -0.62 -0.73
N LYS A 137 -8.59 -1.59 -0.20
CA LYS A 137 -8.46 -1.82 1.26
C LYS A 137 -7.06 -2.12 1.74
N GLU A 138 -6.20 -2.69 0.91
CA GLU A 138 -4.83 -3.03 1.28
C GLU A 138 -3.83 -2.20 0.48
N VAL A 139 -2.82 -1.66 1.17
CA VAL A 139 -1.69 -0.94 0.59
C VAL A 139 -0.42 -1.70 0.88
N ILE A 140 0.35 -2.00 -0.17
CA ILE A 140 1.70 -2.57 -0.08
C ILE A 140 2.67 -1.50 -0.54
N THR A 141 3.63 -1.11 0.31
CA THR A 141 4.60 -0.07 -0.01
C THR A 141 5.90 -0.22 0.79
N GLY A 142 6.98 0.45 0.35
CA GLY A 142 8.27 0.42 1.02
C GLY A 142 9.43 0.82 0.11
N SER A 143 10.64 0.37 0.45
CA SER A 143 11.81 0.56 -0.40
C SER A 143 11.90 -0.49 -1.52
N PHE A 144 11.21 -1.63 -1.36
CA PHE A 144 11.29 -2.82 -2.22
C PHE A 144 10.81 -2.53 -3.64
N ASN A 145 11.72 -2.42 -4.60
CA ASN A 145 11.35 -2.41 -6.01
C ASN A 145 10.80 -3.78 -6.42
N PHE A 146 9.86 -3.83 -7.34
CA PHE A 146 9.29 -5.09 -7.84
C PHE A 146 10.27 -5.79 -8.78
N THR A 147 11.39 -6.23 -8.23
CA THR A 147 12.54 -6.81 -8.96
C THR A 147 13.15 -8.00 -8.22
N ASP A 148 13.76 -8.89 -8.96
CA ASP A 148 14.58 -9.98 -8.40
C ASP A 148 15.74 -9.46 -7.55
N GLY A 149 16.29 -8.30 -7.91
CA GLY A 149 17.37 -7.67 -7.14
C GLY A 149 16.95 -7.28 -5.73
N ALA A 150 15.73 -6.75 -5.58
CA ALA A 150 15.17 -6.40 -4.29
C ALA A 150 15.00 -7.64 -3.40
N GLN A 151 14.53 -8.77 -3.97
CA GLN A 151 14.34 -10.01 -3.22
C GLN A 151 15.67 -10.69 -2.85
N LYS A 152 16.63 -10.74 -3.78
CA LYS A 152 17.77 -11.65 -3.69
C LYS A 152 19.08 -10.99 -3.26
N ARG A 153 19.22 -9.66 -3.38
CA ARG A 153 20.52 -8.98 -3.26
C ARG A 153 20.53 -7.74 -2.39
N ASN A 154 19.39 -7.07 -2.23
CA ASN A 154 19.29 -5.81 -1.50
C ASN A 154 18.82 -6.02 -0.07
N ALA A 155 19.14 -5.07 0.81
CA ALA A 155 18.43 -4.88 2.07
C ALA A 155 17.25 -3.94 1.81
N GLU A 156 16.02 -4.46 1.91
CA GLU A 156 14.79 -3.72 1.63
C GLU A 156 13.77 -3.91 2.75
N ASN A 157 12.79 -3.02 2.79
CA ASN A 157 11.60 -3.15 3.62
C ASN A 157 10.34 -3.04 2.76
N LEU A 158 9.31 -3.74 3.20
CA LEU A 158 7.98 -3.72 2.61
C LEU A 158 6.96 -3.74 3.74
N VAL A 159 5.90 -2.98 3.64
CA VAL A 159 4.80 -2.93 4.61
C VAL A 159 3.49 -3.26 3.89
N PHE A 160 2.70 -4.11 4.52
CA PHE A 160 1.35 -4.48 4.13
C PHE A 160 0.40 -3.86 5.14
N ILE A 161 -0.53 -3.02 4.68
CA ILE A 161 -1.43 -2.25 5.53
C ILE A 161 -2.85 -2.46 5.06
N THR A 162 -3.67 -3.15 5.85
CA THR A 162 -5.11 -3.26 5.58
C THR A 162 -5.84 -2.14 6.32
N ASP A 163 -6.15 -1.08 5.59
CA ASP A 163 -6.88 0.10 6.06
C ASP A 163 -7.57 0.78 4.87
N THR A 164 -8.90 0.78 4.85
CA THR A 164 -9.67 1.35 3.74
C THR A 164 -9.50 2.86 3.60
N LYS A 165 -9.33 3.59 4.72
CA LYS A 165 -9.13 5.04 4.66
C LYS A 165 -7.78 5.37 4.03
N LEU A 166 -6.72 4.71 4.47
CA LEU A 166 -5.39 4.87 3.86
C LEU A 166 -5.41 4.45 2.39
N ALA A 167 -6.04 3.32 2.06
CA ALA A 167 -6.16 2.86 0.67
C ALA A 167 -6.81 3.92 -0.22
N GLN A 168 -7.86 4.62 0.25
CA GLN A 168 -8.50 5.70 -0.51
C GLN A 168 -7.54 6.89 -0.75
N GLU A 169 -6.69 7.25 0.22
CA GLU A 169 -5.67 8.29 0.02
C GLU A 169 -4.66 7.89 -1.06
N TYR A 170 -4.24 6.62 -1.07
CA TYR A 170 -3.36 6.07 -2.11
C TYR A 170 -4.03 5.97 -3.48
N ILE A 171 -5.33 5.62 -3.55
CA ILE A 171 -6.11 5.60 -4.79
C ILE A 171 -6.19 7.02 -5.39
N GLN A 172 -6.53 8.03 -4.59
CA GLN A 172 -6.57 9.42 -5.06
C GLN A 172 -5.22 9.87 -5.63
N ASN A 173 -4.12 9.52 -4.98
CA ASN A 173 -2.78 9.78 -5.50
C ASN A 173 -2.53 9.01 -6.80
N TRP A 174 -2.89 7.73 -6.85
CA TRP A 174 -2.73 6.88 -8.03
C TRP A 174 -3.49 7.44 -9.23
N GLU A 175 -4.75 7.84 -9.06
CA GLU A 175 -5.59 8.43 -10.11
C GLU A 175 -5.04 9.77 -10.59
N SER A 176 -4.57 10.61 -9.67
CA SER A 176 -3.88 11.87 -10.02
C SER A 176 -2.64 11.61 -10.89
N ARG A 177 -1.89 10.54 -10.59
CA ARG A 177 -0.73 10.15 -11.41
C ARG A 177 -1.15 9.55 -12.75
N GLU A 178 -2.20 8.71 -12.79
CA GLU A 178 -2.77 8.17 -14.03
C GLU A 178 -3.14 9.31 -15.01
N HIS A 179 -3.89 10.32 -14.54
CA HIS A 179 -4.30 11.46 -15.36
C HIS A 179 -3.13 12.26 -15.97
N GLN A 180 -1.96 12.24 -15.32
CA GLN A 180 -0.77 12.93 -15.78
C GLN A 180 0.14 12.04 -16.65
N SER A 181 -0.11 10.76 -16.65
CA SER A 181 0.68 9.74 -17.33
C SER A 181 0.20 9.51 -18.76
N ILE A 182 1.07 8.96 -19.59
CA ILE A 182 0.76 8.66 -21.00
C ILE A 182 0.37 7.18 -21.09
N PRO A 183 -0.84 6.85 -21.59
CA PRO A 183 -1.20 5.46 -21.88
C PRO A 183 -0.14 4.80 -22.76
N TYR A 184 0.26 3.59 -22.43
CA TYR A 184 1.19 2.81 -23.23
C TYR A 184 0.40 1.76 -24.03
N LEU A 185 0.37 1.96 -25.35
CA LEU A 185 -0.27 1.06 -26.31
C LEU A 185 0.81 0.20 -26.97
N SER A 186 0.56 -1.09 -27.12
CA SER A 186 1.40 -2.04 -27.90
C SER A 186 1.32 -1.76 -29.38
#